data_cb77aedcd70dcb2fe6b289fe537a27f6
#
_entry.id   cb77aedcd70dcb2fe6b289fe537a27f6
#
_cell.length_a   1.000
_cell.length_b   1.000
_cell.length_c   1.000
_cell.angle_alpha   90.00
_cell.angle_beta   90.00
_cell.angle_gamma   90.00
#
_symmetry.space_group_name_H-M   'P 1'
#
loop_
_entity.id
_entity.type
_entity.pdbx_description
1 polymer ?
#
loop_
_entity_poly.entity_id
_entity_poly.type
_entity_poly.pdbx_seq_one_letter_code
_entity_poly.pdbx_strand_id
1 'polypeptide(L)'
;GVEGTLFARLNFSVGYFDKRSKDLLFEVRFPLSAGSYFDSDAIQNLTQYQNIGTISNRGFEIMLSGDVVRSKDWTWNLSFDATTLKNKVLKLPKGEDILHGQQKYSEGHSAYEWFTYHFVGVDQMTGKSLYELDPKQEAAAQAAGDLVEINGTKYTTSTSQALRKWAGTALPSVYGSFGSNLRWKDLSLSVLMTYSLGGKTMDSSYRSLMSTGSASSAAALHKDVLNSWNGVPEGMTATSPNRIDPNGTP
;
A
#
# COMPACT_ATOMS: atom_id res chain seq x y z
N GLY A 1 0.83 28.85 -10.53
CA GLY A 1 -0.35 28.96 -9.66
C GLY A 1 -1.10 30.26 -9.92
N VAL A 2 -2.30 30.30 -9.43
CA VAL A 2 -3.16 31.50 -9.44
C VAL A 2 -3.68 31.67 -8.03
N GLU A 3 -3.62 32.90 -7.54
CA GLU A 3 -4.13 33.29 -6.23
C GLU A 3 -4.93 34.59 -6.32
N GLY A 4 -5.84 34.79 -5.42
CA GLY A 4 -6.65 36.00 -5.40
C GLY A 4 -7.64 36.03 -4.24
N THR A 5 -8.32 37.17 -4.17
CA THR A 5 -9.39 37.38 -3.19
C THR A 5 -10.68 37.74 -3.91
N LEU A 6 -11.74 37.01 -3.66
CA LEU A 6 -13.08 37.26 -4.16
C LEU A 6 -13.94 37.92 -3.08
N PHE A 7 -14.73 38.92 -3.50
CA PHE A 7 -15.67 39.63 -2.63
C PHE A 7 -15.04 40.21 -1.36
N ALA A 8 -13.72 40.49 -1.38
CA ALA A 8 -12.91 40.96 -0.24
C ALA A 8 -13.00 40.06 1.03
N ARG A 9 -13.40 38.80 0.86
CA ARG A 9 -13.62 37.84 1.98
C ARG A 9 -13.13 36.44 1.74
N LEU A 10 -13.12 35.98 0.49
CA LEU A 10 -12.71 34.63 0.12
C LEU A 10 -11.35 34.68 -0.56
N ASN A 11 -10.34 34.20 0.10
CA ASN A 11 -9.01 34.01 -0.47
C ASN A 11 -8.92 32.60 -1.08
N PHE A 12 -8.35 32.53 -2.26
CA PHE A 12 -8.08 31.24 -2.91
C PHE A 12 -6.68 31.21 -3.48
N SER A 13 -6.10 30.04 -3.50
CA SER A 13 -4.87 29.74 -4.23
C SER A 13 -5.01 28.36 -4.88
N VAL A 14 -4.65 28.29 -6.16
CA VAL A 14 -4.63 27.04 -6.93
C VAL A 14 -3.27 26.93 -7.62
N GLY A 15 -2.55 25.90 -7.30
CA GLY A 15 -1.24 25.60 -7.87
C GLY A 15 -1.22 24.24 -8.56
N TYR A 16 -0.42 24.13 -9.60
CA TYR A 16 0.00 22.86 -10.19
C TYR A 16 1.50 22.72 -10.03
N PHE A 17 1.96 21.55 -9.62
CA PHE A 17 3.38 21.24 -9.56
C PHE A 17 3.73 19.98 -10.36
N ASP A 18 4.89 20.01 -11.00
CA ASP A 18 5.57 18.83 -11.59
C ASP A 18 7.04 18.90 -11.15
N LYS A 19 7.38 18.10 -10.14
CA LYS A 19 8.73 18.00 -9.58
C LYS A 19 9.36 16.71 -10.08
N ARG A 20 10.52 16.82 -10.74
CA ARG A 20 11.29 15.67 -11.23
C ARG A 20 12.63 15.58 -10.51
N SER A 21 12.82 14.47 -9.82
CA SER A 21 14.09 14.10 -9.22
C SER A 21 14.82 13.19 -10.19
N LYS A 22 16.03 13.59 -10.60
CA LYS A 22 16.90 12.82 -11.50
C LYS A 22 18.07 12.28 -10.69
N ASP A 23 18.73 11.27 -11.25
CA ASP A 23 19.96 10.70 -10.69
C ASP A 23 19.76 10.21 -9.24
N LEU A 24 18.61 9.64 -8.97
CA LEU A 24 18.31 9.03 -7.68
C LEU A 24 19.17 7.78 -7.47
N LEU A 25 19.64 7.61 -6.24
CA LEU A 25 20.37 6.43 -5.82
C LEU A 25 19.40 5.24 -5.70
N PHE A 26 19.64 4.22 -6.54
CA PHE A 26 18.95 2.93 -6.43
C PHE A 26 19.97 1.84 -6.12
N GLU A 27 19.56 0.90 -5.32
CA GLU A 27 20.31 -0.32 -5.03
C GLU A 27 20.17 -1.27 -6.22
N VAL A 28 21.28 -1.54 -6.89
CA VAL A 28 21.37 -2.41 -8.07
C VAL A 28 22.17 -3.63 -7.75
N ARG A 29 21.64 -4.79 -8.06
CA ARG A 29 22.35 -6.06 -7.91
C ARG A 29 23.44 -6.18 -8.99
N PHE A 30 24.64 -6.58 -8.56
CA PHE A 30 25.68 -6.96 -9.49
C PHE A 30 25.38 -8.29 -10.16
N PRO A 31 25.70 -8.42 -11.47
CA PRO A 31 25.70 -9.73 -12.09
C PRO A 31 26.80 -10.60 -11.50
N LEU A 32 26.55 -11.88 -11.36
CA LEU A 32 27.52 -12.86 -10.83
C LEU A 32 28.85 -12.85 -11.61
N SER A 33 28.84 -12.42 -12.87
CA SER A 33 30.03 -12.25 -13.71
C SER A 33 30.94 -11.07 -13.36
N ALA A 34 30.54 -10.23 -12.40
CA ALA A 34 31.35 -9.06 -12.01
C ALA A 34 32.58 -9.41 -11.14
N GLY A 35 32.83 -10.69 -10.87
CA GLY A 35 34.08 -11.18 -10.31
C GLY A 35 34.30 -10.91 -8.82
N SER A 36 33.25 -10.79 -8.03
CA SER A 36 33.42 -10.65 -6.58
C SER A 36 33.72 -12.01 -5.93
N TYR A 37 34.55 -12.00 -4.89
CA TYR A 37 34.92 -13.15 -4.09
C TYR A 37 33.71 -13.58 -3.23
N PHE A 38 33.42 -14.87 -3.22
CA PHE A 38 32.18 -15.42 -2.66
C PHE A 38 32.40 -16.20 -1.38
N ASP A 39 31.74 -15.77 -0.33
CA ASP A 39 31.21 -16.67 0.68
C ASP A 39 29.79 -17.04 0.26
N SER A 40 29.39 -18.31 0.43
CA SER A 40 28.14 -18.89 -0.10
C SER A 40 26.88 -18.16 0.33
N ASP A 41 26.91 -17.45 1.45
CA ASP A 41 25.78 -16.69 1.98
C ASP A 41 25.76 -15.23 1.49
N ALA A 42 26.88 -14.70 0.99
CA ALA A 42 27.02 -13.32 0.53
C ALA A 42 26.58 -13.10 -0.94
N ILE A 43 26.43 -14.18 -1.71
CA ILE A 43 26.09 -14.10 -3.16
C ILE A 43 24.75 -13.41 -3.42
N GLN A 44 23.81 -13.51 -2.49
CA GLN A 44 22.46 -13.00 -2.68
C GLN A 44 22.35 -11.48 -2.50
N ASN A 45 23.37 -10.81 -1.93
CA ASN A 45 23.26 -9.44 -1.46
C ASN A 45 24.32 -8.48 -2.00
N LEU A 46 25.03 -8.84 -3.09
CA LEU A 46 25.93 -7.89 -3.74
C LEU A 46 25.12 -6.80 -4.46
N THR A 47 24.99 -5.70 -3.77
CA THR A 47 24.28 -4.53 -4.26
C THR A 47 25.18 -3.31 -4.24
N GLN A 48 24.99 -2.41 -5.17
CA GLN A 48 25.64 -1.11 -5.24
C GLN A 48 24.61 -0.03 -5.47
N TYR A 49 24.76 1.08 -4.78
CA TYR A 49 23.97 2.27 -5.07
C TYR A 49 24.50 2.96 -6.34
N GLN A 50 23.62 3.16 -7.30
CA GLN A 50 23.91 3.85 -8.55
C GLN A 50 22.95 5.02 -8.79
N ASN A 51 23.45 6.11 -9.34
CA ASN A 51 22.68 7.31 -9.69
C ASN A 51 21.98 7.13 -11.04
N ILE A 52 20.78 6.55 -11.06
CA ILE A 52 20.23 6.04 -12.32
C ILE A 52 18.71 6.15 -12.45
N GLY A 53 18.04 6.65 -11.45
CA GLY A 53 16.58 6.73 -11.48
C GLY A 53 16.05 8.14 -11.71
N THR A 54 14.88 8.22 -12.30
CA THR A 54 14.13 9.46 -12.40
C THR A 54 12.71 9.23 -11.91
N ILE A 55 12.27 10.07 -10.95
CA ILE A 55 10.91 10.03 -10.40
C ILE A 55 10.24 11.39 -10.63
N SER A 56 8.97 11.36 -10.99
CA SER A 56 8.11 12.54 -11.09
C SER A 56 7.07 12.52 -9.98
N ASN A 57 6.88 13.67 -9.33
CA ASN A 57 5.80 13.97 -8.41
C ASN A 57 5.03 15.15 -8.95
N ARG A 58 3.77 14.97 -9.27
CA ARG A 58 2.91 16.03 -9.79
C ARG A 58 1.56 16.03 -9.10
N GLY A 59 0.94 17.20 -9.06
CA GLY A 59 -0.35 17.35 -8.44
C GLY A 59 -0.85 18.77 -8.45
N PHE A 60 -1.99 18.94 -7.82
CA PHE A 60 -2.62 20.23 -7.60
C PHE A 60 -2.62 20.54 -6.11
N GLU A 61 -2.41 21.79 -5.78
CA GLU A 61 -2.56 22.35 -4.44
C GLU A 61 -3.69 23.38 -4.51
N ILE A 62 -4.68 23.23 -3.64
CA ILE A 62 -5.82 24.11 -3.55
C ILE A 62 -5.91 24.60 -2.11
N MET A 63 -6.03 25.91 -1.93
CA MET A 63 -6.25 26.55 -0.64
C MET A 63 -7.42 27.51 -0.77
N LEU A 64 -8.36 27.39 0.15
CA LEU A 64 -9.51 28.29 0.27
C LEU A 64 -9.61 28.77 1.71
N SER A 65 -9.78 30.05 1.95
CA SER A 65 -10.07 30.57 3.28
C SER A 65 -10.94 31.81 3.20
N GLY A 66 -11.86 31.94 4.14
CA GLY A 66 -12.72 33.10 4.11
C GLY A 66 -13.57 33.28 5.36
N ASP A 67 -14.00 34.52 5.55
CA ASP A 67 -14.92 34.90 6.60
C ASP A 67 -16.37 34.65 6.14
N VAL A 68 -16.98 33.57 6.66
CA VAL A 68 -18.38 33.21 6.40
C VAL A 68 -19.31 34.19 7.12
N VAL A 69 -18.95 34.51 8.36
CA VAL A 69 -19.67 35.49 9.18
C VAL A 69 -18.66 36.52 9.68
N ARG A 70 -19.01 37.80 9.54
CA ARG A 70 -18.24 38.93 10.08
C ARG A 70 -19.17 40.00 10.56
N SER A 71 -19.35 40.07 11.87
CA SER A 71 -20.17 41.10 12.52
C SER A 71 -19.46 41.65 13.77
N LYS A 72 -20.09 42.54 14.51
CA LYS A 72 -19.51 43.14 15.71
C LYS A 72 -19.17 42.09 16.77
N ASP A 73 -20.06 41.13 16.98
CA ASP A 73 -19.94 40.12 18.06
C ASP A 73 -19.53 38.74 17.55
N TRP A 74 -19.65 38.49 16.25
CA TRP A 74 -19.37 37.18 15.62
C TRP A 74 -18.36 37.29 14.50
N THR A 75 -17.38 36.45 14.52
CA THR A 75 -16.51 36.20 13.37
C THR A 75 -16.38 34.68 13.18
N TRP A 76 -16.66 34.19 11.99
CA TRP A 76 -16.49 32.79 11.67
C TRP A 76 -15.68 32.68 10.39
N ASN A 77 -14.47 32.17 10.54
CA ASN A 77 -13.54 31.90 9.44
C ASN A 77 -13.48 30.42 9.17
N LEU A 78 -13.59 30.04 7.92
CA LEU A 78 -13.37 28.67 7.44
C LEU A 78 -12.13 28.64 6.54
N SER A 79 -11.36 27.57 6.67
CA SER A 79 -10.25 27.26 5.76
C SER A 79 -10.33 25.82 5.28
N PHE A 80 -9.92 25.61 4.07
CA PHE A 80 -9.84 24.32 3.43
C PHE A 80 -8.59 24.27 2.57
N ASP A 81 -7.81 23.21 2.69
CA ASP A 81 -6.72 22.91 1.77
C ASP A 81 -6.81 21.47 1.28
N ALA A 82 -6.36 21.25 0.06
CA ALA A 82 -6.29 19.95 -0.58
C ALA A 82 -5.08 19.87 -1.48
N THR A 83 -4.31 18.82 -1.33
CA THR A 83 -3.20 18.49 -2.23
C THR A 83 -3.45 17.14 -2.87
N THR A 84 -3.43 17.08 -4.20
CA THR A 84 -3.40 15.82 -4.94
C THR A 84 -1.94 15.44 -5.20
N LEU A 85 -1.63 14.15 -5.16
CA LEU A 85 -0.28 13.67 -5.43
C LEU A 85 -0.30 12.44 -6.34
N LYS A 86 0.43 12.54 -7.45
CA LYS A 86 0.71 11.41 -8.34
C LYS A 86 2.21 11.24 -8.48
N ASN A 87 2.73 10.18 -7.87
CA ASN A 87 4.12 9.76 -7.99
C ASN A 87 4.26 8.77 -9.14
N LYS A 88 5.36 8.87 -9.91
CA LYS A 88 5.66 7.98 -11.01
C LYS A 88 7.15 7.80 -11.22
N VAL A 89 7.61 6.56 -11.31
CA VAL A 89 8.94 6.22 -11.80
C VAL A 89 8.96 6.43 -13.30
N LEU A 90 9.83 7.31 -13.79
CA LEU A 90 9.97 7.63 -15.21
C LEU A 90 11.08 6.83 -15.88
N LYS A 91 12.15 6.52 -15.12
CA LYS A 91 13.30 5.79 -15.64
C LYS A 91 13.95 4.97 -14.55
N LEU A 92 14.27 3.73 -14.86
CA LEU A 92 15.05 2.81 -14.04
C LEU A 92 16.39 2.44 -14.71
N PRO A 93 17.36 1.92 -13.94
CA PRO A 93 18.57 1.35 -14.50
C PRO A 93 18.25 0.27 -15.52
N LYS A 94 18.83 0.35 -16.70
CA LYS A 94 18.62 -0.64 -17.80
C LYS A 94 17.14 -0.92 -18.16
N GLY A 95 16.19 -0.15 -17.63
CA GLY A 95 14.76 -0.40 -17.80
C GLY A 95 14.25 -1.66 -17.08
N GLU A 96 15.02 -2.22 -16.15
CA GLU A 96 14.66 -3.43 -15.42
C GLU A 96 13.92 -3.09 -14.13
N ASP A 97 12.88 -3.86 -13.83
CA ASP A 97 12.13 -3.74 -12.59
C ASP A 97 12.98 -4.13 -11.38
N ILE A 98 12.84 -3.39 -10.29
CA ILE A 98 13.57 -3.63 -9.04
C ILE A 98 12.57 -4.03 -7.96
N LEU A 99 12.68 -5.26 -7.46
CA LEU A 99 11.88 -5.74 -6.35
C LEU A 99 12.54 -5.33 -5.03
N HIS A 100 11.81 -4.58 -4.20
CA HIS A 100 12.25 -4.13 -2.88
C HIS A 100 11.23 -4.55 -1.81
N GLY A 101 11.45 -5.70 -1.20
CA GLY A 101 10.54 -6.29 -0.24
C GLY A 101 9.16 -6.59 -0.83
N GLN A 102 8.15 -5.86 -0.37
CA GLN A 102 6.77 -5.94 -0.86
C GLN A 102 6.40 -4.79 -1.81
N GLN A 103 7.37 -4.01 -2.24
CA GLN A 103 7.23 -2.97 -3.25
C GLN A 103 8.04 -3.35 -4.49
N LYS A 104 7.67 -2.80 -5.62
CA LYS A 104 8.37 -3.01 -6.87
C LYS A 104 8.52 -1.66 -7.58
N TYR A 105 9.73 -1.30 -7.90
CA TYR A 105 10.00 -0.16 -8.77
C TYR A 105 9.89 -0.62 -10.22
N SER A 106 8.95 -0.04 -10.93
CA SER A 106 8.71 -0.30 -12.35
C SER A 106 8.40 1.01 -13.06
N GLU A 107 8.91 1.16 -14.27
CA GLU A 107 8.63 2.36 -15.06
C GLU A 107 7.13 2.48 -15.31
N GLY A 108 6.59 3.66 -15.08
CA GLY A 108 5.17 3.92 -15.22
C GLY A 108 4.35 3.78 -13.94
N HIS A 109 4.86 3.10 -12.93
CA HIS A 109 4.25 2.89 -11.62
C HIS A 109 4.77 3.86 -10.56
N SER A 110 4.07 3.94 -9.42
CA SER A 110 4.57 4.69 -8.27
C SER A 110 5.74 3.95 -7.62
N ALA A 111 6.75 4.69 -7.14
CA ALA A 111 7.82 4.09 -6.33
C ALA A 111 7.32 3.56 -4.97
N TYR A 112 6.11 3.90 -4.58
CA TYR A 112 5.48 3.48 -3.32
C TYR A 112 4.32 2.52 -3.55
N GLU A 113 4.32 1.83 -4.69
CA GLU A 113 3.26 0.89 -5.03
C GLU A 113 3.57 -0.50 -4.48
N TRP A 114 2.58 -1.08 -3.82
CA TRP A 114 2.67 -2.43 -3.27
C TRP A 114 2.59 -3.46 -4.38
N PHE A 115 3.48 -4.44 -4.32
CA PHE A 115 3.53 -5.59 -5.22
C PHE A 115 3.59 -6.87 -4.38
N THR A 116 2.40 -7.38 -4.05
CA THR A 116 2.23 -8.43 -3.05
C THR A 116 1.64 -9.70 -3.64
N TYR A 117 1.75 -10.80 -2.90
CA TYR A 117 1.08 -12.05 -3.23
C TYR A 117 -0.43 -11.85 -3.28
N HIS A 118 -1.07 -12.41 -4.29
CA HIS A 118 -2.51 -12.35 -4.44
C HIS A 118 -3.18 -13.46 -3.61
N PHE A 119 -3.60 -13.10 -2.40
CA PHE A 119 -4.39 -13.95 -1.53
C PHE A 119 -5.81 -14.08 -2.08
N VAL A 120 -6.31 -15.31 -2.19
CA VAL A 120 -7.63 -15.63 -2.75
C VAL A 120 -8.64 -15.92 -1.65
N GLY A 121 -8.19 -16.49 -0.54
CA GLY A 121 -9.03 -16.86 0.57
C GLY A 121 -8.48 -18.06 1.34
N VAL A 122 -9.31 -18.62 2.21
CA VAL A 122 -9.02 -19.83 2.97
C VAL A 122 -9.82 -21.00 2.40
N ASP A 123 -9.14 -22.12 2.13
CA ASP A 123 -9.81 -23.35 1.76
C ASP A 123 -10.56 -23.93 2.97
N GLN A 124 -11.86 -23.93 2.94
CA GLN A 124 -12.71 -24.40 4.03
C GLN A 124 -12.62 -25.91 4.26
N MET A 125 -12.05 -26.67 3.32
CA MET A 125 -11.80 -28.10 3.51
C MET A 125 -10.52 -28.38 4.31
N THR A 126 -9.54 -27.47 4.30
CA THR A 126 -8.21 -27.72 4.88
C THR A 126 -7.73 -26.66 5.85
N GLY A 127 -8.40 -25.48 5.90
CA GLY A 127 -7.99 -24.34 6.70
C GLY A 127 -6.76 -23.60 6.16
N LYS A 128 -6.21 -24.02 5.01
CA LYS A 128 -5.01 -23.40 4.44
C LYS A 128 -5.30 -22.14 3.67
N SER A 129 -4.42 -21.17 3.76
CA SER A 129 -4.40 -20.01 2.87
C SER A 129 -4.21 -20.42 1.43
N LEU A 130 -5.02 -19.86 0.52
CA LEU A 130 -4.88 -20.05 -0.90
C LEU A 130 -4.41 -18.76 -1.57
N TYR A 131 -3.42 -18.92 -2.43
CA TYR A 131 -2.88 -17.85 -3.27
C TYR A 131 -3.07 -18.19 -4.74
N GLU A 132 -3.20 -17.16 -5.57
CA GLU A 132 -3.18 -17.35 -7.01
C GLU A 132 -1.81 -17.93 -7.42
N LEU A 133 -1.83 -19.00 -8.15
CA LEU A 133 -0.61 -19.68 -8.62
C LEU A 133 0.07 -18.85 -9.72
N ASP A 134 1.39 -18.67 -9.63
CA ASP A 134 2.18 -18.20 -10.77
C ASP A 134 2.26 -19.35 -11.79
N PRO A 135 1.78 -19.20 -13.02
CA PRO A 135 1.82 -20.27 -14.03
C PRO A 135 3.23 -20.82 -14.29
N LYS A 136 4.26 -20.01 -14.05
CA LYS A 136 5.66 -20.43 -14.19
C LYS A 136 6.13 -21.35 -13.05
N GLN A 137 5.40 -21.38 -11.95
CA GLN A 137 5.74 -22.14 -10.74
C GLN A 137 4.87 -23.40 -10.56
N GLU A 138 4.02 -23.72 -11.53
CA GLU A 138 3.09 -24.85 -11.42
C GLU A 138 3.81 -26.19 -11.13
N ALA A 139 4.87 -26.49 -11.88
CA ALA A 139 5.64 -27.72 -11.66
C ALA A 139 6.31 -27.77 -10.28
N ALA A 140 6.80 -26.62 -9.77
CA ALA A 140 7.38 -26.50 -8.46
C ALA A 140 6.32 -26.67 -7.36
N ALA A 141 5.13 -26.07 -7.54
CA ALA A 141 4.02 -26.21 -6.61
C ALA A 141 3.52 -27.66 -6.53
N GLN A 142 3.46 -28.35 -7.67
CA GLN A 142 3.09 -29.77 -7.71
C GLN A 142 4.15 -30.65 -7.02
N ALA A 143 5.43 -30.44 -7.28
CA ALA A 143 6.52 -31.17 -6.66
C ALA A 143 6.59 -30.98 -5.13
N ALA A 144 6.26 -29.77 -4.64
CA ALA A 144 6.23 -29.45 -3.22
C ALA A 144 4.94 -29.94 -2.51
N GLY A 145 3.91 -30.36 -3.25
CA GLY A 145 2.61 -30.72 -2.66
C GLY A 145 1.76 -29.51 -2.24
N ASP A 146 2.08 -28.33 -2.75
CA ASP A 146 1.40 -27.07 -2.43
C ASP A 146 0.29 -26.72 -3.45
N LEU A 147 0.20 -27.48 -4.55
CA LEU A 147 -0.79 -27.28 -5.59
C LEU A 147 -2.17 -27.76 -5.12
N VAL A 148 -3.17 -26.89 -5.24
CA VAL A 148 -4.57 -27.19 -4.94
C VAL A 148 -5.42 -26.83 -6.13
N GLU A 149 -6.23 -27.79 -6.62
CA GLU A 149 -7.18 -27.51 -7.70
C GLU A 149 -8.62 -27.50 -7.13
N ILE A 150 -9.35 -26.43 -7.41
CA ILE A 150 -10.73 -26.23 -6.97
C ILE A 150 -11.55 -25.77 -8.17
N ASN A 151 -12.54 -26.55 -8.55
CA ASN A 151 -13.44 -26.26 -9.66
C ASN A 151 -12.69 -25.91 -10.99
N GLY A 152 -11.61 -26.66 -11.28
CA GLY A 152 -10.80 -26.46 -12.47
C GLY A 152 -9.81 -25.28 -12.43
N THR A 153 -9.75 -24.57 -11.32
CA THR A 153 -8.77 -23.48 -11.10
C THR A 153 -7.66 -23.93 -10.16
N LYS A 154 -6.42 -23.64 -10.52
CA LYS A 154 -5.24 -24.01 -9.75
C LYS A 154 -4.78 -22.89 -8.83
N TYR A 155 -4.54 -23.24 -7.59
CA TYR A 155 -4.06 -22.37 -6.52
C TYR A 155 -2.82 -22.97 -5.88
N THR A 156 -2.11 -22.18 -5.06
CA THR A 156 -1.02 -22.68 -4.22
C THR A 156 -1.24 -22.30 -2.75
N THR A 157 -0.79 -23.15 -1.85
CA THR A 157 -0.77 -22.87 -0.41
C THR A 157 0.50 -22.15 0.04
N SER A 158 1.49 -22.02 -0.87
CA SER A 158 2.80 -21.43 -0.55
C SER A 158 3.01 -20.09 -1.28
N THR A 159 3.49 -19.09 -0.55
CA THR A 159 3.84 -17.79 -1.10
C THR A 159 5.02 -17.83 -2.06
N SER A 160 5.86 -18.89 -2.02
CA SER A 160 7.02 -19.05 -2.93
C SER A 160 6.59 -19.30 -4.38
N GLN A 161 5.41 -19.90 -4.59
CA GLN A 161 4.84 -20.15 -5.92
C GLN A 161 3.67 -19.22 -6.26
N ALA A 162 3.35 -18.29 -5.36
CA ALA A 162 2.22 -17.40 -5.53
C ALA A 162 2.51 -16.25 -6.49
N LEU A 163 1.51 -15.92 -7.31
CA LEU A 163 1.56 -14.76 -8.19
C LEU A 163 1.54 -13.47 -7.38
N ARG A 164 2.44 -12.54 -7.71
CA ARG A 164 2.42 -11.19 -7.16
C ARG A 164 1.67 -10.26 -8.10
N LYS A 165 0.86 -9.37 -7.53
CA LYS A 165 0.10 -8.35 -8.26
C LYS A 165 0.27 -6.98 -7.62
N TRP A 166 0.03 -5.95 -8.42
CA TRP A 166 -0.05 -4.58 -7.93
C TRP A 166 -1.26 -4.42 -7.01
N ALA A 167 -1.02 -3.95 -5.79
CA ALA A 167 -2.05 -3.81 -4.77
C ALA A 167 -2.41 -2.35 -4.45
N GLY A 168 -1.87 -1.41 -5.23
CA GLY A 168 -2.07 0.03 -5.05
C GLY A 168 -0.91 0.70 -4.32
N THR A 169 -0.96 2.02 -4.21
CA THR A 169 0.13 2.83 -3.67
C THR A 169 -0.04 3.13 -2.18
N ALA A 170 1.09 3.28 -1.46
CA ALA A 170 1.10 3.76 -0.09
C ALA A 170 0.83 5.27 0.02
N LEU A 171 1.01 6.01 -1.08
CA LEU A 171 0.77 7.44 -1.07
C LEU A 171 -0.73 7.76 -1.17
N PRO A 172 -1.23 8.73 -0.40
CA PRO A 172 -2.59 9.19 -0.55
C PRO A 172 -2.79 9.88 -1.91
N SER A 173 -3.96 9.71 -2.49
CA SER A 173 -4.34 10.41 -3.71
C SER A 173 -4.68 11.88 -3.46
N VAL A 174 -5.25 12.15 -2.28
CA VAL A 174 -5.61 13.50 -1.81
C VAL A 174 -5.38 13.57 -0.30
N TYR A 175 -4.79 14.64 0.16
CA TYR A 175 -4.66 14.96 1.58
C TYR A 175 -4.78 16.46 1.80
N GLY A 176 -5.12 16.85 3.02
CA GLY A 176 -5.30 18.26 3.36
C GLY A 176 -5.91 18.46 4.73
N SER A 177 -6.46 19.66 4.91
CA SER A 177 -7.10 20.01 6.16
C SER A 177 -8.38 20.84 5.95
N PHE A 178 -9.19 20.87 6.99
CA PHE A 178 -10.33 21.75 7.16
C PHE A 178 -10.20 22.46 8.52
N GLY A 179 -10.22 23.78 8.49
CA GLY A 179 -10.15 24.62 9.69
C GLY A 179 -11.45 25.42 9.87
N SER A 180 -11.88 25.53 11.12
CA SER A 180 -13.02 26.36 11.52
C SER A 180 -12.64 27.18 12.75
N ASN A 181 -12.65 28.50 12.64
CA ASN A 181 -12.38 29.44 13.72
C ASN A 181 -13.60 30.32 13.96
N LEU A 182 -14.27 30.04 15.05
CA LEU A 182 -15.46 30.79 15.48
C LEU A 182 -15.12 31.66 16.69
N ARG A 183 -15.39 32.94 16.59
CA ARG A 183 -15.30 33.88 17.72
C ARG A 183 -16.66 34.50 17.99
N TRP A 184 -17.07 34.48 19.24
CA TRP A 184 -18.24 35.16 19.74
C TRP A 184 -17.85 36.01 20.92
N LYS A 185 -17.84 37.34 20.76
CA LYS A 185 -17.32 38.28 21.77
C LYS A 185 -15.91 37.87 22.24
N ASP A 186 -15.79 37.50 23.51
CA ASP A 186 -14.53 37.11 24.18
C ASP A 186 -14.27 35.59 24.11
N LEU A 187 -15.22 34.81 23.58
CA LEU A 187 -15.07 33.36 23.43
C LEU A 187 -14.61 33.02 22.03
N SER A 188 -13.68 32.07 21.94
CA SER A 188 -13.22 31.54 20.64
C SER A 188 -13.16 30.03 20.66
N LEU A 189 -13.55 29.42 19.55
CA LEU A 189 -13.46 27.99 19.28
C LEU A 189 -12.72 27.79 17.97
N SER A 190 -11.61 27.05 18.04
CA SER A 190 -10.84 26.67 16.87
C SER A 190 -10.86 25.14 16.72
N VAL A 191 -11.22 24.66 15.54
CA VAL A 191 -11.23 23.26 15.18
C VAL A 191 -10.40 23.08 13.92
N LEU A 192 -9.44 22.16 13.97
CA LEU A 192 -8.66 21.74 12.79
C LEU A 192 -8.82 20.24 12.61
N MET A 193 -9.25 19.83 11.43
CA MET A 193 -9.33 18.43 11.02
C MET A 193 -8.40 18.21 9.84
N THR A 194 -7.61 17.14 9.88
CA THR A 194 -6.79 16.71 8.76
C THR A 194 -7.38 15.46 8.13
N TYR A 195 -7.20 15.30 6.84
CA TYR A 195 -7.65 14.12 6.12
C TYR A 195 -6.60 13.63 5.13
N SER A 196 -6.62 12.32 4.91
CA SER A 196 -5.77 11.64 3.93
C SER A 196 -6.57 10.51 3.30
N LEU A 197 -6.78 10.57 1.98
CA LEU A 197 -7.64 9.66 1.25
C LEU A 197 -6.85 8.93 0.17
N GLY A 198 -7.14 7.63 0.01
CA GLY A 198 -6.60 6.77 -1.06
C GLY A 198 -5.43 6.01 -0.52
N GLY A 199 -4.40 6.13 -0.12
CA GLY A 199 -3.21 5.31 0.22
C GLY A 199 -3.55 3.96 0.89
N LYS A 200 -2.70 2.99 0.68
CA LYS A 200 -2.81 1.67 1.31
C LYS A 200 -1.63 1.44 2.24
N THR A 201 -1.91 1.00 3.45
CA THR A 201 -0.89 0.67 4.46
C THR A 201 -0.95 -0.81 4.81
N MET A 202 0.21 -1.42 4.98
CA MET A 202 0.28 -2.75 5.55
C MET A 202 0.20 -2.64 7.08
N ASP A 203 -0.82 -3.25 7.66
CA ASP A 203 -0.95 -3.35 9.12
C ASP A 203 -0.06 -4.48 9.65
N SER A 204 1.19 -4.15 9.92
CA SER A 204 2.16 -5.09 10.48
C SER A 204 1.86 -5.45 11.94
N SER A 205 1.21 -4.57 12.69
CA SER A 205 0.79 -4.83 14.05
C SER A 205 -0.32 -5.88 14.08
N TYR A 206 -1.35 -5.70 13.28
CA TYR A 206 -2.43 -6.69 13.13
C TYR A 206 -1.87 -8.04 12.68
N ARG A 207 -1.02 -8.05 11.64
CA ARG A 207 -0.36 -9.26 11.16
C ARG A 207 0.42 -9.98 12.27
N SER A 208 1.16 -9.25 13.10
CA SER A 208 1.93 -9.83 14.22
C SER A 208 1.00 -10.42 15.29
N LEU A 209 -0.10 -9.72 15.62
CA LEU A 209 -1.08 -10.16 16.61
C LEU A 209 -1.95 -11.34 16.13
N MET A 210 -2.05 -11.55 14.81
CA MET A 210 -2.73 -12.71 14.22
C MET A 210 -1.83 -13.93 14.06
N SER A 211 -0.52 -13.78 14.23
CA SER A 211 0.43 -14.88 14.07
C SER A 211 0.48 -15.76 15.32
N THR A 212 -0.05 -16.97 15.22
CA THR A 212 -0.02 -17.98 16.29
C THR A 212 1.25 -18.84 16.28
N GLY A 213 2.11 -18.68 15.25
CA GLY A 213 3.24 -19.57 15.00
C GLY A 213 4.48 -19.33 15.86
N SER A 214 4.52 -18.31 16.70
CA SER A 214 5.66 -18.01 17.55
C SER A 214 5.32 -18.26 19.01
N ALA A 215 5.34 -19.53 19.41
CA ALA A 215 5.12 -19.96 20.80
C ALA A 215 6.17 -19.42 21.80
N SER A 216 7.19 -18.69 21.32
CA SER A 216 8.25 -18.14 22.16
C SER A 216 7.99 -16.72 22.67
N SER A 217 7.02 -16.00 22.15
CA SER A 217 6.62 -14.70 22.67
C SER A 217 5.24 -14.83 23.32
N ALA A 218 5.18 -14.55 24.62
CA ALA A 218 3.94 -14.38 25.37
C ALA A 218 3.19 -13.09 24.93
N ALA A 219 3.07 -12.86 23.65
CA ALA A 219 2.39 -11.72 23.08
C ALA A 219 0.87 -11.95 23.12
N ALA A 220 0.13 -10.92 23.47
CA ALA A 220 -1.33 -10.94 23.34
C ALA A 220 -1.69 -11.16 21.86
N LEU A 221 -2.69 -12.00 21.61
CA LEU A 221 -3.25 -12.22 20.28
C LEU A 221 -4.41 -11.24 20.04
N HIS A 222 -4.65 -10.92 18.79
CA HIS A 222 -5.84 -10.17 18.42
C HIS A 222 -7.09 -11.03 18.58
N LYS A 223 -8.20 -10.45 19.00
CA LYS A 223 -9.48 -11.17 19.18
C LYS A 223 -9.95 -11.92 17.91
N ASP A 224 -9.58 -11.42 16.74
CA ASP A 224 -9.99 -12.00 15.46
C ASP A 224 -9.35 -13.38 15.20
N VAL A 225 -8.32 -13.77 15.97
CA VAL A 225 -7.80 -15.15 15.97
C VAL A 225 -8.89 -16.15 16.33
N LEU A 226 -9.89 -15.76 17.12
CA LEU A 226 -11.04 -16.60 17.44
C LEU A 226 -11.92 -16.93 16.22
N ASN A 227 -11.80 -16.15 15.14
CA ASN A 227 -12.50 -16.38 13.88
C ASN A 227 -11.69 -17.24 12.90
N SER A 228 -10.53 -17.77 13.34
CA SER A 228 -9.74 -18.68 12.51
C SER A 228 -10.54 -19.95 12.20
N TRP A 229 -10.20 -20.57 11.09
CA TRP A 229 -10.83 -21.82 10.66
C TRP A 229 -10.76 -22.86 11.77
N ASN A 230 -11.90 -23.47 12.10
CA ASN A 230 -12.03 -24.43 13.21
C ASN A 230 -12.56 -25.81 12.78
N GLY A 231 -12.55 -26.08 11.48
CA GLY A 231 -13.01 -27.32 10.90
C GLY A 231 -13.85 -27.15 9.65
N VAL A 232 -14.13 -28.24 8.97
CA VAL A 232 -14.92 -28.25 7.74
C VAL A 232 -16.36 -27.89 8.07
N PRO A 233 -16.94 -26.83 7.43
CA PRO A 233 -18.35 -26.50 7.64
C PRO A 233 -19.29 -27.66 7.27
N GLU A 234 -20.39 -27.80 7.98
CA GLU A 234 -21.37 -28.82 7.72
C GLU A 234 -21.91 -28.76 6.28
N GLY A 235 -22.00 -29.91 5.61
CA GLY A 235 -22.40 -29.98 4.21
C GLY A 235 -21.41 -29.53 3.16
N MET A 236 -20.19 -29.08 3.57
CA MET A 236 -19.13 -28.69 2.65
C MET A 236 -18.54 -29.92 1.96
N THR A 237 -18.30 -29.78 0.65
CA THR A 237 -17.65 -30.82 -0.16
C THR A 237 -16.49 -30.21 -0.96
N ALA A 238 -15.66 -31.05 -1.54
CA ALA A 238 -14.52 -30.62 -2.37
C ALA A 238 -14.94 -29.73 -3.56
N THR A 239 -16.16 -29.87 -4.04
CA THR A 239 -16.72 -29.13 -5.20
C THR A 239 -17.70 -28.02 -4.80
N SER A 240 -17.88 -27.77 -3.51
CA SER A 240 -18.77 -26.69 -3.05
C SER A 240 -18.34 -25.34 -3.61
N PRO A 241 -19.26 -24.50 -4.14
CA PRO A 241 -18.92 -23.21 -4.73
C PRO A 241 -18.36 -22.21 -3.72
N ASN A 242 -18.68 -22.37 -2.44
CA ASN A 242 -18.21 -21.57 -1.31
C ASN A 242 -17.04 -22.21 -0.55
N ARG A 243 -16.34 -23.18 -1.16
CA ARG A 243 -15.17 -23.83 -0.56
C ARG A 243 -14.05 -22.82 -0.25
N ILE A 244 -13.90 -21.76 -1.05
CA ILE A 244 -12.96 -20.69 -0.80
C ILE A 244 -13.69 -19.58 -0.07
N ASP A 245 -13.24 -19.27 1.16
CA ASP A 245 -13.71 -18.09 1.90
C ASP A 245 -12.72 -16.94 1.71
N PRO A 246 -13.06 -15.89 0.93
CA PRO A 246 -12.17 -14.77 0.66
C PRO A 246 -11.89 -13.90 1.88
N ASN A 247 -12.68 -14.01 2.93
CA ASN A 247 -12.55 -13.27 4.19
C ASN A 247 -12.11 -14.18 5.35
N GLY A 248 -11.86 -15.45 5.09
CA GLY A 248 -11.45 -16.41 6.09
C GLY A 248 -10.10 -16.08 6.70
N THR A 249 -9.92 -16.48 7.94
CA THR A 249 -8.64 -16.49 8.67
C THR A 249 -8.17 -17.94 8.76
N PRO A 250 -6.95 -18.25 8.30
CA PRO A 250 -6.40 -19.62 8.32
C PRO A 250 -6.10 -20.12 9.73
#